data_8f05f611c5aae575f669f03d9e15eebc
#
_entry.id   8f05f611c5aae575f669f03d9e15eebc
#
_cell.length_a   1.000
_cell.length_b   1.000
_cell.length_c   1.000
_cell.angle_alpha   90.00
_cell.angle_beta   90.00
_cell.angle_gamma   90.00
#
_symmetry.space_group_name_H-M   'P 1'
#
loop_
_entity.id
_entity.type
_entity.pdbx_description
1 polymer ?
#
loop_
_entity_poly.entity_id
_entity_poly.type
_entity_poly.pdbx_seq_one_letter_code
_entity_poly.pdbx_strand_id
1 'polypeptide(L)'
;SNLEIINFLQRVGLDTYKDKPARLLSGGEQQRLSLARALLINPSLLLLDEPTTNLDPYSLNLIEEIILDENKKGKTIILTTHDMGQAKRLAKEILFFDKGKLLEQTKAINFFTKPKTKEAQSYINGKILL
;
A
#
# COMPACT_ATOMS: atom_id res chain seq x y z
N SER A 1 17.78 -9.00 16.02
CA SER A 1 19.25 -8.83 16.01
C SER A 1 19.66 -7.65 15.12
N ASN A 2 20.86 -7.13 15.31
CA ASN A 2 21.38 -6.03 14.45
C ASN A 2 21.40 -6.43 12.97
N LEU A 3 21.66 -7.69 12.66
CA LEU A 3 21.66 -8.20 11.29
C LEU A 3 20.26 -8.15 10.66
N GLU A 4 19.23 -8.50 11.40
CA GLU A 4 17.85 -8.39 10.91
C GLU A 4 17.46 -6.94 10.61
N ILE A 5 17.82 -6.01 11.50
CA ILE A 5 17.58 -4.57 11.27
C ILE A 5 18.27 -4.10 10.00
N ILE A 6 19.54 -4.45 9.80
CA ILE A 6 20.30 -4.09 8.59
C ILE A 6 19.62 -4.67 7.33
N ASN A 7 19.21 -5.94 7.36
CA ASN A 7 18.50 -6.57 6.24
C ASN A 7 17.19 -5.85 5.89
N PHE A 8 16.41 -5.45 6.90
CA PHE A 8 15.19 -4.69 6.66
C PHE A 8 15.47 -3.28 6.11
N LEU A 9 16.52 -2.60 6.62
CA LEU A 9 16.95 -1.31 6.06
C LEU A 9 17.41 -1.43 4.61
N GLN A 10 18.17 -2.46 4.27
CA GLN A 10 18.56 -2.74 2.88
C GLN A 10 17.33 -2.96 1.98
N ARG A 11 16.38 -3.74 2.46
CA ARG A 11 15.16 -4.05 1.73
C ARG A 11 14.32 -2.82 1.39
N VAL A 12 14.38 -1.80 2.23
CA VAL A 12 13.68 -0.52 2.00
C VAL A 12 14.60 0.58 1.46
N GLY A 13 15.85 0.26 1.10
CA GLY A 13 16.81 1.21 0.54
C GLY A 13 17.26 2.29 1.53
N LEU A 14 17.42 1.94 2.81
CA LEU A 14 17.82 2.85 3.89
C LEU A 14 19.09 2.40 4.64
N ASP A 15 19.80 1.41 4.16
CA ASP A 15 20.99 0.85 4.81
C ASP A 15 22.09 1.87 5.06
N THR A 16 22.28 2.82 4.13
CA THR A 16 23.24 3.92 4.27
C THR A 16 22.85 4.94 5.34
N TYR A 17 21.61 4.92 5.80
CA TYR A 17 21.05 5.88 6.77
C TYR A 17 20.88 5.32 8.18
N LYS A 18 21.48 4.16 8.49
CA LYS A 18 21.28 3.45 9.77
C LYS A 18 21.56 4.32 11.01
N ASP A 19 22.51 5.25 10.90
CA ASP A 19 22.93 6.15 11.99
C ASP A 19 22.30 7.55 11.88
N LYS A 20 21.46 7.80 10.84
CA LYS A 20 20.79 9.08 10.62
C LYS A 20 19.54 9.17 11.49
N PRO A 21 19.34 10.26 12.24
CA PRO A 21 18.09 10.46 12.98
C PRO A 21 16.86 10.41 12.06
N ALA A 22 15.84 9.61 12.42
CA ALA A 22 14.67 9.39 11.57
C ALA A 22 13.93 10.69 11.19
N ARG A 23 13.97 11.71 12.07
CA ARG A 23 13.36 13.03 11.81
C ARG A 23 14.03 13.81 10.65
N LEU A 24 15.23 13.41 10.25
CA LEU A 24 15.97 14.04 9.14
C LEU A 24 15.79 13.30 7.82
N LEU A 25 14.99 12.25 7.79
CA LEU A 25 14.61 11.53 6.58
C LEU A 25 13.56 12.32 5.79
N SER A 26 13.60 12.19 4.46
CA SER A 26 12.55 12.70 3.59
C SER A 26 11.22 11.98 3.84
N GLY A 27 10.09 12.52 3.35
CA GLY A 27 8.77 11.88 3.50
C GLY A 27 8.75 10.45 2.96
N GLY A 28 9.33 10.22 1.77
CA GLY A 28 9.41 8.88 1.18
C GLY A 28 10.32 7.94 1.98
N GLU A 29 11.44 8.43 2.50
CA GLU A 29 12.34 7.66 3.38
C GLU A 29 11.64 7.30 4.70
N GLN A 30 10.90 8.24 5.30
CA GLN A 30 10.12 7.98 6.53
C GLN A 30 9.02 6.93 6.29
N GLN A 31 8.34 6.99 5.15
CA GLN A 31 7.31 6.01 4.80
C GLN A 31 7.91 4.61 4.62
N ARG A 32 9.05 4.51 3.93
CA ARG A 32 9.79 3.24 3.77
C ARG A 32 10.28 2.71 5.12
N LEU A 33 10.77 3.57 6.00
CA LEU A 33 11.15 3.17 7.35
C LEU A 33 9.96 2.67 8.17
N SER A 34 8.80 3.32 8.06
CA SER A 34 7.57 2.89 8.73
C SER A 34 7.14 1.49 8.29
N LEU A 35 7.21 1.21 6.99
CA LEU A 35 6.94 -0.12 6.45
C LEU A 35 7.92 -1.17 6.99
N ALA A 36 9.23 -0.86 6.99
CA ALA A 36 10.26 -1.76 7.55
C ALA A 36 9.99 -2.09 9.01
N ARG A 37 9.63 -1.10 9.81
CA ARG A 37 9.27 -1.29 11.24
C ARG A 37 8.05 -2.19 11.41
N ALA A 38 7.02 -2.00 10.60
CA ALA A 38 5.82 -2.83 10.63
C ALA A 38 6.12 -4.29 10.26
N LEU A 39 7.04 -4.52 9.33
CA LEU A 39 7.41 -5.86 8.87
C LEU A 39 8.37 -6.58 9.83
N LEU A 40 9.14 -5.83 10.61
CA LEU A 40 10.15 -6.40 11.53
C LEU A 40 9.53 -7.36 12.57
N ILE A 41 8.29 -7.11 12.99
CA ILE A 41 7.56 -7.98 13.91
C ILE A 41 6.89 -9.17 13.23
N ASN A 42 7.11 -9.34 11.92
CA ASN A 42 6.58 -10.42 11.10
C ASN A 42 5.06 -10.66 11.25
N PRO A 43 4.21 -9.65 11.04
CA PRO A 43 2.77 -9.76 11.23
C PRO A 43 2.14 -10.68 10.18
N SER A 44 1.06 -11.37 10.55
CA SER A 44 0.23 -12.13 9.60
C SER A 44 -0.74 -11.25 8.82
N LEU A 45 -1.11 -10.11 9.40
CA LEU A 45 -1.98 -9.08 8.81
C LEU A 45 -1.27 -7.73 8.84
N LEU A 46 -1.20 -7.07 7.69
CA LEU A 46 -0.65 -5.73 7.51
C LEU A 46 -1.76 -4.78 7.06
N LEU A 47 -1.93 -3.69 7.82
CA LEU A 47 -2.88 -2.62 7.49
C LEU A 47 -2.09 -1.39 7.04
N LEU A 48 -2.37 -0.90 5.84
CA LEU A 48 -1.67 0.23 5.23
C LEU A 48 -2.69 1.28 4.80
N ASP A 49 -2.56 2.47 5.37
CA ASP A 49 -3.42 3.60 5.02
C ASP A 49 -2.70 4.53 4.05
N GLU A 50 -3.15 4.52 2.80
CA GLU A 50 -2.57 5.29 1.69
C GLU A 50 -1.02 5.26 1.65
N PRO A 51 -0.41 4.07 1.54
CA PRO A 51 1.02 3.89 1.84
C PRO A 51 1.98 4.58 0.86
N THR A 52 1.49 5.09 -0.27
CA THR A 52 2.32 5.69 -1.32
C THR A 52 1.89 7.11 -1.72
N THR A 53 0.98 7.72 -0.97
CA THR A 53 0.50 9.07 -1.26
C THR A 53 1.63 10.10 -1.15
N ASN A 54 1.75 10.95 -2.16
CA ASN A 54 2.76 12.01 -2.26
C ASN A 54 4.22 11.52 -2.27
N LEU A 55 4.46 10.28 -2.70
CA LEU A 55 5.82 9.74 -2.82
C LEU A 55 6.40 9.94 -4.21
N ASP A 56 7.74 10.01 -4.26
CA ASP A 56 8.52 9.92 -5.49
C ASP A 56 8.33 8.54 -6.15
N PRO A 57 8.54 8.41 -7.47
CA PRO A 57 8.35 7.15 -8.18
C PRO A 57 9.20 6.00 -7.65
N TYR A 58 10.42 6.26 -7.21
CA TYR A 58 11.30 5.25 -6.63
C TYR A 58 10.73 4.66 -5.35
N SER A 59 10.35 5.50 -4.39
CA SER A 59 9.76 5.07 -3.12
C SER A 59 8.43 4.35 -3.32
N LEU A 60 7.59 4.84 -4.26
CA LEU A 60 6.32 4.20 -4.62
C LEU A 60 6.56 2.78 -5.13
N ASN A 61 7.42 2.61 -6.13
CA ASN A 61 7.70 1.30 -6.71
C ASN A 61 8.25 0.33 -5.68
N LEU A 62 9.19 0.77 -4.85
CA LEU A 62 9.79 -0.08 -3.83
C LEU A 62 8.76 -0.55 -2.79
N ILE A 63 7.86 0.33 -2.34
CA ILE A 63 6.78 -0.03 -1.41
C ILE A 63 5.83 -1.03 -2.06
N GLU A 64 5.41 -0.82 -3.30
CA GLU A 64 4.52 -1.75 -4.01
C GLU A 64 5.17 -3.13 -4.21
N GLU A 65 6.45 -3.19 -4.56
CA GLU A 65 7.19 -4.45 -4.66
C GLU A 65 7.23 -5.20 -3.33
N ILE A 66 7.49 -4.50 -2.23
CA ILE A 66 7.50 -5.10 -0.89
C ILE A 66 6.11 -5.64 -0.52
N ILE A 67 5.04 -4.89 -0.80
CA ILE A 67 3.65 -5.32 -0.56
C ILE A 67 3.35 -6.62 -1.31
N LEU A 68 3.69 -6.68 -2.60
CA LEU A 68 3.47 -7.88 -3.42
C LEU A 68 4.27 -9.07 -2.91
N ASP A 69 5.53 -8.87 -2.53
CA ASP A 69 6.41 -9.90 -2.00
C ASP A 69 5.89 -10.46 -0.67
N GLU A 70 5.48 -9.60 0.26
CA GLU A 70 4.89 -10.02 1.53
C GLU A 70 3.58 -10.79 1.35
N ASN A 71 2.75 -10.39 0.39
CA ASN A 71 1.53 -11.14 0.07
C ASN A 71 1.85 -12.52 -0.54
N LYS A 72 2.87 -12.63 -1.40
CA LYS A 72 3.35 -13.93 -1.92
C LYS A 72 3.84 -14.86 -0.82
N LYS A 73 4.40 -14.32 0.26
CA LYS A 73 4.82 -15.07 1.46
C LYS A 73 3.65 -15.51 2.35
N GLY A 74 2.41 -15.21 1.97
CA GLY A 74 1.20 -15.63 2.67
C GLY A 74 0.63 -14.61 3.64
N LYS A 75 1.16 -13.38 3.72
CA LYS A 75 0.58 -12.33 4.56
C LYS A 75 -0.72 -11.80 3.96
N THR A 76 -1.68 -11.54 4.82
CA THR A 76 -2.88 -10.78 4.45
C THR A 76 -2.55 -9.29 4.50
N ILE A 77 -2.86 -8.57 3.42
CA ILE A 77 -2.61 -7.13 3.34
C ILE A 77 -3.92 -6.42 3.00
N ILE A 78 -4.28 -5.45 3.83
CA ILE A 78 -5.39 -4.54 3.58
C ILE A 78 -4.79 -3.15 3.43
N LEU A 79 -5.02 -2.53 2.29
CA LEU A 79 -4.57 -1.16 2.06
C LEU A 79 -5.72 -0.27 1.60
N THR A 80 -5.70 0.99 2.03
CA THR A 80 -6.57 2.02 1.47
C THR A 80 -5.83 2.78 0.39
N THR A 81 -6.51 3.13 -0.67
CA THR A 81 -5.98 3.98 -1.73
C THR A 81 -7.10 4.67 -2.49
N HIS A 82 -6.83 5.86 -2.99
CA HIS A 82 -7.66 6.55 -3.97
C HIS A 82 -7.02 6.51 -5.38
N ASP A 83 -5.84 5.89 -5.51
CA ASP A 83 -5.17 5.68 -6.79
C ASP A 83 -5.69 4.40 -7.46
N MET A 84 -6.47 4.58 -8.52
CA MET A 84 -7.03 3.49 -9.32
C MET A 84 -5.95 2.64 -10.00
N GLY A 85 -4.85 3.26 -10.41
CA GLY A 85 -3.69 2.54 -10.96
C GLY A 85 -3.07 1.60 -9.95
N GLN A 86 -2.85 2.08 -8.73
CA GLN A 86 -2.34 1.27 -7.62
C GLN A 86 -3.30 0.12 -7.28
N ALA A 87 -4.59 0.40 -7.16
CA ALA A 87 -5.58 -0.64 -6.89
C ALA A 87 -5.56 -1.74 -7.98
N LYS A 88 -5.44 -1.37 -9.25
CA LYS A 88 -5.30 -2.33 -10.36
C LYS A 88 -4.02 -3.17 -10.29
N ARG A 89 -2.90 -2.57 -9.87
CA ARG A 89 -1.61 -3.29 -9.78
C ARG A 89 -1.55 -4.25 -8.59
N LEU A 90 -2.14 -3.88 -7.45
CA LEU A 90 -1.92 -4.57 -6.18
C LEU A 90 -3.09 -5.45 -5.75
N ALA A 91 -4.33 -5.02 -5.98
CA ALA A 91 -5.48 -5.64 -5.37
C ALA A 91 -5.91 -6.94 -6.06
N LYS A 92 -6.21 -7.96 -5.26
CA LYS A 92 -6.92 -9.17 -5.67
C LYS A 92 -8.43 -9.02 -5.45
N GLU A 93 -8.80 -8.30 -4.40
CA GLU A 93 -10.19 -8.02 -4.00
C GLU A 93 -10.33 -6.54 -3.68
N ILE A 94 -11.49 -5.97 -4.01
CA ILE A 94 -11.84 -4.58 -3.74
C ILE A 94 -12.99 -4.53 -2.74
N LEU A 95 -12.83 -3.70 -1.74
CA LEU A 95 -13.87 -3.24 -0.83
C LEU A 95 -14.14 -1.77 -1.16
N PHE A 96 -15.25 -1.49 -1.83
CA PHE A 96 -15.59 -0.12 -2.24
C PHE A 96 -16.52 0.52 -1.22
N PHE A 97 -16.04 1.59 -0.62
CA PHE A 97 -16.79 2.38 0.36
C PHE A 97 -17.22 3.72 -0.22
N ASP A 98 -18.43 4.14 0.10
CA ASP A 98 -18.91 5.49 -0.10
C ASP A 98 -19.73 5.94 1.11
N LYS A 99 -19.52 7.16 1.58
CA LYS A 99 -20.23 7.79 2.71
C LYS A 99 -20.34 6.87 3.95
N GLY A 100 -19.23 6.18 4.27
CA GLY A 100 -19.16 5.29 5.42
C GLY A 100 -19.85 3.93 5.26
N LYS A 101 -20.30 3.59 4.05
CA LYS A 101 -20.97 2.30 3.76
C LYS A 101 -20.14 1.48 2.78
N LEU A 102 -20.03 0.19 3.04
CA LEU A 102 -19.48 -0.79 2.10
C LEU A 102 -20.54 -1.04 1.01
N LEU A 103 -20.28 -0.60 -0.21
CA LEU A 103 -21.20 -0.73 -1.34
C LEU A 103 -20.92 -1.97 -2.20
N GLU A 104 -19.63 -2.30 -2.39
CA GLU A 104 -19.24 -3.50 -3.14
C GLU A 104 -18.08 -4.21 -2.46
N GLN A 105 -18.13 -5.54 -2.51
CA GLN A 105 -17.01 -6.42 -2.21
C GLN A 105 -16.91 -7.43 -3.36
N THR A 106 -15.81 -7.40 -4.10
CA THR A 106 -15.67 -8.21 -5.31
C THR A 106 -14.20 -8.37 -5.73
N LYS A 107 -13.92 -9.34 -6.58
CA LYS A 107 -12.60 -9.48 -7.20
C LYS A 107 -12.25 -8.21 -7.97
N ALA A 108 -10.98 -7.80 -7.91
CA ALA A 108 -10.52 -6.57 -8.57
C ALA A 108 -10.86 -6.54 -10.06
N ILE A 109 -10.67 -7.64 -10.78
CA ILE A 109 -11.00 -7.72 -12.21
C ILE A 109 -12.48 -7.38 -12.47
N ASN A 110 -13.39 -7.86 -11.61
CA ASN A 110 -14.82 -7.60 -11.75
C ASN A 110 -15.17 -6.15 -11.40
N PHE A 111 -14.54 -5.60 -10.36
CA PHE A 111 -14.75 -4.21 -9.98
C PHE A 111 -14.42 -3.25 -11.11
N PHE A 112 -13.28 -3.43 -11.77
CA PHE A 112 -12.82 -2.53 -12.83
C PHE A 112 -13.50 -2.75 -14.18
N THR A 113 -14.06 -3.93 -14.45
CA THR A 113 -14.69 -4.25 -15.74
C THR A 113 -16.21 -4.22 -15.69
N LYS A 114 -16.82 -4.60 -14.56
CA LYS A 114 -18.28 -4.71 -14.38
C LYS A 114 -18.69 -4.27 -12.98
N PRO A 115 -18.47 -2.99 -12.60
CA PRO A 115 -18.91 -2.47 -11.30
C PRO A 115 -20.44 -2.57 -11.19
N LYS A 116 -20.92 -2.96 -10.00
CA LYS A 116 -22.36 -3.24 -9.78
C LYS A 116 -23.15 -2.00 -9.41
N THR A 117 -22.54 -1.07 -8.67
CA THR A 117 -23.19 0.13 -8.16
C THR A 117 -22.95 1.34 -9.08
N LYS A 118 -23.89 2.28 -9.08
CA LYS A 118 -23.75 3.54 -9.83
C LYS A 118 -22.57 4.37 -9.31
N GLU A 119 -22.36 4.33 -8.00
CA GLU A 119 -21.27 5.01 -7.31
C GLU A 119 -19.91 4.48 -7.78
N ALA A 120 -19.72 3.16 -7.83
CA ALA A 120 -18.50 2.55 -8.33
C ALA A 120 -18.28 2.85 -9.83
N GLN A 121 -19.33 2.80 -10.65
CA GLN A 121 -19.26 3.17 -12.07
C GLN A 121 -18.82 4.62 -12.25
N SER A 122 -19.40 5.54 -11.47
CA SER A 122 -19.04 6.96 -11.51
C SER A 122 -17.58 7.18 -11.06
N TYR A 123 -17.18 6.52 -10.00
CA TYR A 123 -15.81 6.60 -9.47
C TYR A 123 -14.77 6.10 -10.48
N ILE A 124 -15.00 4.94 -11.09
CA ILE A 124 -14.11 4.35 -12.11
C ILE A 124 -14.03 5.24 -13.35
N ASN A 125 -15.13 5.90 -13.73
CA ASN A 125 -15.18 6.81 -14.87
C ASN A 125 -14.66 8.22 -14.56
N GLY A 126 -14.07 8.43 -13.37
CA GLY A 126 -13.53 9.73 -12.95
C GLY A 126 -14.59 10.80 -12.68
N LYS A 127 -15.84 10.43 -12.45
CA LYS A 127 -16.89 11.36 -12.05
C LYS A 127 -16.85 11.57 -10.54
N ILE A 128 -17.06 12.82 -10.11
CA ILE A 128 -17.15 13.15 -8.70
C ILE A 128 -18.43 12.54 -8.13
N LEU A 129 -18.30 11.81 -7.03
CA LEU A 129 -19.44 11.34 -6.25
C LEU A 129 -19.94 12.50 -5.38
N LEU A 130 -21.14 12.99 -5.64
CA LEU A 130 -21.79 14.09 -4.89
C LEU A 130 -22.62 13.54 -3.72
#